data_cb8b1a42eec7504112c1324df7be3c8b
#
_entry.id   cb8b1a42eec7504112c1324df7be3c8b
#
_cell.length_a   1.000
_cell.length_b   1.000
_cell.length_c   1.000
_cell.angle_alpha   90.00
_cell.angle_beta   90.00
_cell.angle_gamma   90.00
#
_symmetry.space_group_name_H-M   'P 1'
#
loop_
_entity.id
_entity.type
_entity.pdbx_description
1 polymer ?
#
loop_
_entity_poly.entity_id
_entity_poly.type
_entity_poly.pdbx_seq_one_letter_code
_entity_poly.pdbx_strand_id
1 'polypeptide(L)'
;MTVGPPGLMRTGSSRNAQVTASAERRWFTLGAARPLVSMDAERAARRLVRATLRGTPEIILTPLAKIGSRVHALAPSTTLRLLTAVERLLPGPTGGTARPAHTTPLPRRLRRITGLDRAAAQRWHEVDDQA
;
A
#
# COMPACT_ATOMS: atom_id res chain seq x y z
N MET A 1 4.18 13.91 -21.77
CA MET A 1 4.11 12.60 -21.07
C MET A 1 4.18 12.89 -19.58
N THR A 2 3.25 12.34 -18.77
CA THR A 2 3.26 12.50 -17.31
C THR A 2 3.61 11.16 -16.68
N VAL A 3 4.59 11.15 -15.79
CA VAL A 3 4.96 9.98 -14.99
C VAL A 3 4.37 10.12 -13.60
N GLY A 4 3.62 9.13 -13.16
CA GLY A 4 3.03 9.13 -11.83
C GLY A 4 3.28 7.81 -11.13
N PRO A 5 4.39 7.66 -10.35
CA PRO A 5 4.59 6.46 -9.57
C PRO A 5 3.43 6.32 -8.57
N PRO A 6 2.59 5.27 -8.72
CA PRO A 6 1.52 5.03 -7.78
C PRO A 6 2.15 4.53 -6.48
N GLY A 7 1.89 5.22 -5.38
CA GLY A 7 2.11 4.64 -4.06
C GLY A 7 1.10 3.53 -3.78
N LEU A 8 1.01 3.10 -2.53
CA LEU A 8 -0.04 2.18 -2.11
C LEU A 8 -1.42 2.79 -2.38
N MET A 9 -2.26 2.09 -3.15
CA MET A 9 -3.64 2.48 -3.41
C MET A 9 -4.60 1.54 -2.70
N ARG A 10 -5.69 2.10 -2.20
CA ARG A 10 -6.77 1.31 -1.61
C ARG A 10 -7.68 0.80 -2.72
N THR A 11 -7.37 -0.36 -3.22
CA THR A 11 -8.19 -1.09 -4.20
C THR A 11 -8.81 -2.34 -3.60
N GLY A 12 -8.32 -2.79 -2.44
CA GLY A 12 -8.67 -4.08 -1.85
C GLY A 12 -7.75 -5.21 -2.30
N SER A 13 -6.88 -4.99 -3.27
CA SER A 13 -5.94 -6.01 -3.79
C SER A 13 -5.00 -6.59 -2.72
N SER A 14 -4.81 -5.89 -1.61
CA SER A 14 -4.10 -6.41 -0.42
C SER A 14 -4.70 -7.72 0.12
N ARG A 15 -5.97 -7.99 -0.15
CA ARG A 15 -6.67 -9.23 0.27
C ARG A 15 -6.29 -10.43 -0.59
N ASN A 16 -5.98 -10.18 -1.86
CA ASN A 16 -5.57 -11.19 -2.83
C ASN A 16 -4.05 -11.39 -2.87
N ALA A 17 -3.29 -10.56 -2.14
CA ALA A 17 -1.85 -10.70 -2.01
C ALA A 17 -1.51 -12.07 -1.41
N GLN A 18 -0.50 -12.73 -1.99
CA GLN A 18 0.03 -13.98 -1.46
C GLN A 18 0.90 -13.68 -0.25
N VAL A 19 0.60 -14.30 0.88
CA VAL A 19 1.34 -14.12 2.13
C VAL A 19 1.74 -15.47 2.70
N THR A 20 2.94 -15.58 3.23
CA THR A 20 3.46 -16.77 3.86
C THR A 20 3.17 -16.82 5.35
N ALA A 21 2.92 -15.66 5.96
CA ALA A 21 2.66 -15.55 7.39
C ALA A 21 1.62 -14.50 7.75
N SER A 22 0.99 -14.69 8.91
CA SER A 22 0.04 -13.71 9.48
C SER A 22 0.70 -12.35 9.78
N ALA A 23 2.00 -12.31 10.03
CA ALA A 23 2.75 -11.10 10.26
C ALA A 23 2.87 -10.26 8.98
N GLU A 24 3.18 -10.85 7.84
CA GLU A 24 3.20 -10.18 6.53
C GLU A 24 1.83 -9.58 6.22
N ARG A 25 0.75 -10.36 6.43
CA ARG A 25 -0.60 -9.85 6.26
C ARG A 25 -0.88 -8.61 7.12
N ARG A 26 -0.44 -8.60 8.39
CA ARG A 26 -0.61 -7.45 9.28
C ARG A 26 0.08 -6.21 8.73
N TRP A 27 1.30 -6.34 8.23
CA TRP A 27 2.05 -5.25 7.63
C TRP A 27 1.37 -4.67 6.40
N PHE A 28 0.99 -5.51 5.46
CA PHE A 28 0.25 -5.10 4.26
C PHE A 28 -1.06 -4.41 4.61
N THR A 29 -1.81 -4.99 5.53
CA THR A 29 -3.10 -4.45 5.96
C THR A 29 -2.94 -3.10 6.66
N LEU A 30 -1.94 -2.94 7.52
CA LEU A 30 -1.66 -1.67 8.20
C LEU A 30 -1.21 -0.59 7.21
N GLY A 31 -0.39 -0.94 6.23
CA GLY A 31 0.03 -0.02 5.16
C GLY A 31 -1.15 0.44 4.30
N ALA A 32 -1.98 -0.49 3.85
CA ALA A 32 -3.15 -0.19 3.03
C ALA A 32 -4.22 0.61 3.78
N ALA A 33 -4.38 0.40 5.08
CA ALA A 33 -5.41 1.08 5.88
C ALA A 33 -5.06 2.53 6.26
N ARG A 34 -3.80 2.96 6.14
CA ARG A 34 -3.38 4.29 6.60
C ARG A 34 -3.46 5.33 5.49
N PRO A 35 -4.21 6.44 5.68
CA PRO A 35 -4.41 7.46 4.64
C PRO A 35 -3.13 8.24 4.29
N LEU A 36 -2.11 8.25 5.15
CA LEU A 36 -0.80 8.86 4.84
C LEU A 36 0.06 8.01 3.91
N VAL A 37 -0.12 6.69 3.98
CA VAL A 37 0.67 5.70 3.21
C VAL A 37 -0.07 5.32 1.94
N SER A 38 -1.40 5.19 2.00
CA SER A 38 -2.25 4.77 0.89
C SER A 38 -3.22 5.86 0.46
N MET A 39 -3.56 5.87 -0.80
CA MET A 39 -4.53 6.78 -1.40
C MET A 39 -5.71 6.01 -1.99
N ASP A 40 -6.88 6.62 -1.98
CA ASP A 40 -8.05 6.11 -2.69
C ASP A 40 -7.78 6.09 -4.19
N ALA A 41 -8.12 4.99 -4.87
CA ALA A 41 -7.79 4.77 -6.28
C ALA A 41 -8.45 5.80 -7.20
N GLU A 42 -9.69 6.18 -6.94
CA GLU A 42 -10.39 7.19 -7.73
C GLU A 42 -9.77 8.58 -7.57
N ARG A 43 -9.35 8.93 -6.34
CA ARG A 43 -8.63 10.18 -6.09
C ARG A 43 -7.28 10.18 -6.78
N ALA A 44 -6.59 9.06 -6.81
CA ALA A 44 -5.32 8.91 -7.52
C ALA A 44 -5.52 9.11 -9.03
N ALA A 45 -6.51 8.45 -9.62
CA ALA A 45 -6.87 8.58 -11.03
C ALA A 45 -7.20 10.03 -11.40
N ARG A 46 -8.06 10.69 -10.64
CA ARG A 46 -8.40 12.12 -10.88
C ARG A 46 -7.19 13.04 -10.81
N ARG A 47 -6.23 12.76 -9.91
CA ARG A 47 -4.99 13.55 -9.83
C ARG A 47 -4.08 13.31 -11.01
N LEU A 48 -3.93 12.07 -11.45
CA LEU A 48 -3.14 11.71 -12.63
C LEU A 48 -3.68 12.36 -13.89
N VAL A 49 -4.99 12.23 -14.16
CA VAL A 49 -5.64 12.86 -15.32
C VAL A 49 -5.43 14.37 -15.29
N ARG A 50 -5.65 15.02 -14.15
CA ARG A 50 -5.46 16.47 -14.01
C ARG A 50 -3.99 16.88 -14.23
N ALA A 51 -3.03 16.11 -13.76
CA ALA A 51 -1.61 16.36 -13.98
C ALA A 51 -1.25 16.22 -15.45
N THR A 52 -1.76 15.21 -16.13
CA THR A 52 -1.58 14.98 -17.56
C THR A 52 -2.14 16.13 -18.39
N LEU A 53 -3.37 16.56 -18.09
CA LEU A 53 -3.99 17.70 -18.79
C LEU A 53 -3.25 19.03 -18.59
N ARG A 54 -2.54 19.18 -17.45
CA ARG A 54 -1.71 20.35 -17.16
C ARG A 54 -0.29 20.26 -17.69
N GLY A 55 0.08 19.16 -18.35
CA GLY A 55 1.43 18.92 -18.83
C GLY A 55 2.47 18.74 -17.72
N THR A 56 2.06 18.39 -16.51
CA THR A 56 2.98 18.18 -15.39
C THR A 56 3.84 16.94 -15.67
N PRO A 57 5.18 17.03 -15.70
CA PRO A 57 6.05 15.92 -16.11
C PRO A 57 6.04 14.77 -15.10
N GLU A 58 5.95 15.08 -13.80
CA GLU A 58 5.93 14.08 -12.73
C GLU A 58 4.97 14.45 -11.62
N ILE A 59 4.25 13.45 -11.11
CA ILE A 59 3.36 13.62 -9.93
C ILE A 59 3.56 12.49 -8.93
N ILE A 60 3.94 12.81 -7.70
CA ILE A 60 3.99 11.87 -6.59
C ILE A 60 2.68 11.99 -5.80
N LEU A 61 1.93 10.90 -5.71
CA LEU A 61 0.55 10.93 -5.25
C LEU A 61 0.41 10.98 -3.73
N THR A 62 1.21 10.20 -2.99
CA THR A 62 1.07 10.10 -1.53
C THR A 62 2.03 11.04 -0.79
N PRO A 63 1.60 11.63 0.35
CA PRO A 63 2.47 12.52 1.13
C PRO A 63 3.75 11.83 1.60
N LEU A 64 3.66 10.57 2.04
CA LEU A 64 4.82 9.82 2.50
C LEU A 64 5.83 9.59 1.37
N ALA A 65 5.36 9.26 0.16
CA ALA A 65 6.24 9.10 -0.99
C ALA A 65 6.91 10.44 -1.38
N LYS A 66 6.19 11.57 -1.26
CA LYS A 66 6.79 12.90 -1.49
C LYS A 66 7.92 13.21 -0.51
N ILE A 67 7.70 12.94 0.75
CA ILE A 67 8.72 13.15 1.78
C ILE A 67 9.89 12.19 1.54
N GLY A 68 9.60 10.91 1.32
CA GLY A 68 10.60 9.88 1.06
C GLY A 68 11.48 10.20 -0.14
N SER A 69 10.90 10.63 -1.26
CA SER A 69 11.65 11.00 -2.47
C SER A 69 12.58 12.20 -2.23
N ARG A 70 12.10 13.22 -1.49
CA ARG A 70 12.92 14.39 -1.15
C ARG A 70 14.05 14.05 -0.18
N VAL A 71 13.76 13.25 0.84
CA VAL A 71 14.79 12.79 1.79
C VAL A 71 15.82 11.94 1.06
N HIS A 72 15.39 11.05 0.16
CA HIS A 72 16.30 10.25 -0.66
C HIS A 72 17.17 11.12 -1.57
N ALA A 73 16.60 12.15 -2.19
CA ALA A 73 17.36 13.06 -3.05
C ALA A 73 18.42 13.85 -2.29
N LEU A 74 18.14 14.24 -1.03
CA LEU A 74 19.06 15.00 -0.19
C LEU A 74 20.10 14.12 0.55
N ALA A 75 19.68 12.92 0.94
CA ALA A 75 20.52 12.02 1.75
C ALA A 75 20.29 10.55 1.36
N PRO A 76 20.78 10.12 0.18
CA PRO A 76 20.53 8.76 -0.31
C PRO A 76 21.07 7.68 0.61
N SER A 77 22.27 7.84 1.13
CA SER A 77 22.90 6.88 2.06
C SER A 77 22.11 6.73 3.36
N THR A 78 21.59 7.83 3.90
CA THR A 78 20.78 7.82 5.12
C THR A 78 19.46 7.10 4.87
N THR A 79 18.83 7.34 3.73
CA THR A 79 17.59 6.65 3.34
C THR A 79 17.81 5.16 3.23
N LEU A 80 18.90 4.72 2.59
CA LEU A 80 19.22 3.30 2.48
C LEU A 80 19.46 2.65 3.85
N ARG A 81 20.22 3.31 4.75
CA ARG A 81 20.41 2.83 6.13
C ARG A 81 19.11 2.71 6.91
N LEU A 82 18.21 3.69 6.75
CA LEU A 82 16.89 3.64 7.39
C LEU A 82 16.05 2.48 6.84
N LEU A 83 16.04 2.27 5.53
CA LEU A 83 15.34 1.14 4.90
C LEU A 83 15.89 -0.20 5.38
N THR A 84 17.22 -0.35 5.47
CA THR A 84 17.84 -1.56 6.05
C THR A 84 17.47 -1.76 7.52
N ALA A 85 17.38 -0.68 8.30
CA ALA A 85 16.94 -0.77 9.69
C ALA A 85 15.46 -1.19 9.79
N VAL A 86 14.60 -0.65 8.92
CA VAL A 86 13.18 -1.04 8.82
C VAL A 86 13.04 -2.49 8.38
N GLU A 87 13.86 -2.95 7.43
CA GLU A 87 13.86 -4.34 6.98
C GLU A 87 14.11 -5.32 8.12
N ARG A 88 14.99 -4.98 9.06
CA ARG A 88 15.25 -5.81 10.26
C ARG A 88 14.05 -5.90 11.22
N LEU A 89 13.13 -4.94 11.14
CA LEU A 89 11.88 -4.94 11.91
C LEU A 89 10.73 -5.66 11.20
N LEU A 90 10.91 -5.95 9.90
CA LEU A 90 9.94 -6.71 9.14
C LEU A 90 10.01 -8.19 9.55
N PRO A 91 8.86 -8.87 9.59
CA PRO A 91 8.86 -10.32 9.81
C PRO A 91 9.64 -10.99 8.69
N GLY A 92 10.65 -11.78 9.07
CA GLY A 92 11.45 -12.55 8.13
C GLY A 92 10.63 -13.56 7.35
N PRO A 93 11.16 -14.10 6.25
CA PRO A 93 10.50 -15.12 5.46
C PRO A 93 10.24 -16.35 6.34
N THR A 94 9.00 -16.62 6.60
CA THR A 94 8.54 -17.84 7.27
C THR A 94 8.36 -18.87 6.17
N GLY A 95 9.08 -19.98 6.24
CA GLY A 95 9.08 -21.07 5.24
C GLY A 95 7.74 -21.81 5.15
N GLY A 96 6.66 -21.08 4.90
CA GLY A 96 5.31 -21.61 4.70
C GLY A 96 4.88 -21.50 3.24
N THR A 97 3.89 -22.32 2.85
CA THR A 97 3.22 -22.17 1.54
C THR A 97 2.50 -20.82 1.48
N ALA A 98 2.73 -20.08 0.40
CA ALA A 98 2.04 -18.83 0.14
C ALA A 98 0.52 -19.08 0.03
N ARG A 99 -0.26 -18.27 0.73
CA ARG A 99 -1.73 -18.34 0.73
C ARG A 99 -2.33 -16.95 0.51
N PRO A 100 -3.50 -16.84 -0.12
CA PRO A 100 -4.16 -15.56 -0.26
C PRO A 100 -4.40 -14.91 1.12
N ALA A 101 -4.15 -13.61 1.22
CA ALA A 101 -4.23 -12.89 2.50
C ALA A 101 -5.62 -12.98 3.15
N HIS A 102 -6.69 -13.07 2.37
CA HIS A 102 -8.06 -13.19 2.91
C HIS A 102 -8.28 -14.48 3.72
N THR A 103 -7.54 -15.57 3.41
CA THR A 103 -7.66 -16.86 4.13
C THR A 103 -6.91 -16.87 5.47
N THR A 104 -6.04 -15.88 5.72
CA THR A 104 -5.23 -15.81 6.93
C THR A 104 -5.94 -14.98 8.00
N PRO A 105 -6.14 -15.45 9.25
CA PRO A 105 -6.90 -14.71 10.25
C PRO A 105 -6.22 -13.41 10.67
N LEU A 106 -7.01 -12.33 10.78
CA LEU A 106 -6.59 -11.04 11.33
C LEU A 106 -7.10 -10.88 12.76
N PRO A 107 -6.28 -10.35 13.69
CA PRO A 107 -6.72 -10.00 15.02
C PRO A 107 -7.92 -9.06 14.99
N ARG A 108 -8.88 -9.25 15.92
CA ARG A 108 -10.11 -8.43 15.98
C ARG A 108 -9.86 -6.93 16.04
N ARG A 109 -8.79 -6.49 16.70
CA ARG A 109 -8.40 -5.07 16.78
C ARG A 109 -8.03 -4.48 15.41
N LEU A 110 -7.35 -5.23 14.55
CA LEU A 110 -6.98 -4.79 13.20
C LEU A 110 -8.19 -4.79 12.26
N ARG A 111 -9.19 -5.63 12.45
CA ARG A 111 -10.42 -5.64 11.65
C ARG A 111 -11.19 -4.32 11.68
N ARG A 112 -11.09 -3.56 12.78
CA ARG A 112 -11.73 -2.23 12.88
C ARG A 112 -11.00 -1.17 12.05
N ILE A 113 -9.68 -1.25 11.97
CA ILE A 113 -8.85 -0.29 11.23
C ILE A 113 -8.91 -0.56 9.70
N THR A 114 -9.28 -1.77 9.29
CA THR A 114 -9.34 -2.18 7.89
C THR A 114 -10.68 -1.87 7.19
N GLY A 115 -11.55 -1.11 7.84
CA GLY A 115 -12.85 -0.74 7.26
C GLY A 115 -12.74 -0.06 5.90
N LEU A 116 -11.76 0.84 5.72
CA LEU A 116 -11.52 1.55 4.46
C LEU A 116 -11.04 0.60 3.35
N ASP A 117 -10.18 -0.35 3.67
CA ASP A 117 -9.69 -1.33 2.71
C ASP A 117 -10.79 -2.32 2.29
N ARG A 118 -11.66 -2.69 3.24
CA ARG A 118 -12.82 -3.55 2.94
C ARG A 118 -13.84 -2.85 2.06
N ALA A 119 -14.17 -1.60 2.37
CA ALA A 119 -15.08 -0.80 1.54
C ALA A 119 -14.51 -0.61 0.11
N ALA A 120 -13.19 -0.41 -0.01
CA ALA A 120 -12.53 -0.35 -1.30
C ALA A 120 -12.61 -1.70 -2.05
N ALA A 121 -12.38 -2.82 -1.38
CA ALA A 121 -12.46 -4.15 -1.99
C ALA A 121 -13.85 -4.45 -2.55
N GLN A 122 -14.91 -4.08 -1.82
CA GLN A 122 -16.28 -4.21 -2.30
C GLN A 122 -16.55 -3.31 -3.51
N ARG A 123 -16.07 -2.06 -3.46
CA ARG A 123 -16.28 -1.07 -4.54
C ARG A 123 -15.59 -1.46 -5.84
N TRP A 124 -14.43 -2.11 -5.75
CA TRP A 124 -13.60 -2.47 -6.91
C TRP A 124 -13.72 -3.95 -7.32
N HIS A 125 -14.72 -4.66 -6.79
CA HIS A 125 -14.96 -6.08 -7.07
C HIS A 125 -13.76 -7.00 -6.84
N GLU A 126 -12.92 -6.66 -5.85
CA GLU A 126 -11.77 -7.48 -5.44
C GLU A 126 -12.16 -8.62 -4.48
N VAL A 127 -13.44 -8.72 -4.17
CA VAL A 127 -14.04 -9.80 -3.38
C VAL A 127 -15.18 -10.37 -4.20
N ASP A 128 -15.06 -11.61 -4.60
CA ASP A 128 -16.19 -12.35 -5.11
C ASP A 128 -17.25 -12.45 -4.00
N ASP A 129 -18.48 -12.09 -4.33
CA ASP A 129 -19.64 -12.11 -3.42
C ASP A 129 -20.09 -13.57 -3.09
N GLN A 130 -19.23 -14.54 -3.38
CA GLN A 130 -19.48 -15.98 -3.24
C GLN A 130 -18.56 -16.63 -2.19
N ALA A 131 -18.56 -16.12 -0.96
CA ALA A 131 -17.99 -16.84 0.16
C ALA A 131 -18.76 -16.55 1.46
#